data_37f5122db103c5d2eff9dc0a0f9cff09
#
_entry.id   37f5122db103c5d2eff9dc0a0f9cff09
#
_cell.length_a   1.000
_cell.length_b   1.000
_cell.length_c   1.000
_cell.angle_alpha   90.00
_cell.angle_beta   90.00
_cell.angle_gamma   90.00
#
_symmetry.space_group_name_H-M   'P 1'
#
loop_
_entity.id
_entity.type
_entity.pdbx_description
1 polymer ?
#
loop_
_entity_poly.entity_id
_entity_poly.type
_entity_poly.pdbx_seq_one_letter_code
_entity_poly.pdbx_strand_id
1 'polypeptide(L)'
;MENPIYLQSKTGSLQAIVDLNGGMLSQLYAIKGESKHAIFHQAPWLKENYYQDKAGLMEHLSGEWACVPFGFVNSDSSLFLANAPHGLPCHSTWSVKELSEDKSKITLVYDYPKGNDLKSIERTIELGEDRVYLIFSIIAHKDCAAPMGVHPVFPTQGEDNELELEIAGDGMVYGIECEPKVSRLVVGAHFDALSAIPLQEQYHNLDGNSSVMDGTHLPKPYHTEEIVQMLHPNGQAVLKYKNKGIKVTLSWDKELIPTCLLWMSNYGRKFEPWQGKNCCLGIEPIAGAWDLAEQSIKEDNAIAKAGVATTVALKAQVPTTFKYEIAISDL
;
A
#
# COMPACT_ATOMS: atom_id res chain seq x y z
N MET A 1 9.18 7.88 -22.20
CA MET A 1 9.01 7.89 -20.73
C MET A 1 9.53 9.23 -20.22
N GLU A 2 8.73 9.96 -19.45
CA GLU A 2 9.20 11.16 -18.77
C GLU A 2 10.26 10.74 -17.73
N ASN A 3 11.30 11.55 -17.55
CA ASN A 3 12.36 11.22 -16.61
C ASN A 3 11.81 11.32 -15.17
N PRO A 4 12.17 10.40 -14.26
CA PRO A 4 11.78 10.48 -12.87
C PRO A 4 12.31 11.77 -12.21
N ILE A 5 11.57 12.27 -11.24
CA ILE A 5 11.95 13.47 -10.47
C ILE A 5 12.67 13.03 -9.21
N TYR A 6 13.82 13.63 -8.96
CA TYR A 6 14.64 13.37 -7.78
C TYR A 6 14.41 14.46 -6.74
N LEU A 7 14.07 14.05 -5.52
CA LEU A 7 13.96 14.92 -4.36
C LEU A 7 15.07 14.59 -3.35
N GLN A 8 15.42 15.58 -2.54
CA GLN A 8 16.42 15.45 -1.49
C GLN A 8 16.04 16.32 -0.29
N SER A 9 16.22 15.81 0.94
CA SER A 9 16.13 16.60 2.15
C SER A 9 17.27 17.65 2.22
N LYS A 10 17.14 18.66 3.06
CA LYS A 10 18.13 19.74 3.15
C LYS A 10 19.54 19.29 3.48
N THR A 11 19.67 18.29 4.35
CA THR A 11 20.99 17.70 4.70
C THR A 11 21.40 16.55 3.78
N GLY A 12 20.49 16.08 2.91
CA GLY A 12 20.70 14.90 2.08
C GLY A 12 20.52 13.56 2.82
N SER A 13 20.04 13.59 4.06
CA SER A 13 19.75 12.39 4.86
C SER A 13 18.66 11.51 4.25
N LEU A 14 17.71 12.11 3.51
CA LEU A 14 16.72 11.41 2.69
C LEU A 14 16.83 11.83 1.22
N GLN A 15 16.69 10.85 0.35
CA GLN A 15 16.57 11.04 -1.10
C GLN A 15 15.37 10.25 -1.61
N ALA A 16 14.63 10.79 -2.57
CA ALA A 16 13.47 10.15 -3.12
C ALA A 16 13.45 10.19 -4.65
N ILE A 17 12.78 9.21 -5.24
CA ILE A 17 12.48 9.15 -6.65
C ILE A 17 10.97 9.17 -6.81
N VAL A 18 10.47 10.15 -7.56
CA VAL A 18 9.05 10.30 -7.88
C VAL A 18 8.85 9.98 -9.35
N ASP A 19 8.00 9.01 -9.64
CA ASP A 19 7.57 8.66 -10.99
C ASP A 19 6.23 9.37 -11.28
N LEU A 20 6.17 10.10 -12.38
CA LEU A 20 4.93 10.76 -12.80
C LEU A 20 3.89 9.75 -13.29
N ASN A 21 4.32 8.60 -13.80
CA ASN A 21 3.42 7.49 -14.08
C ASN A 21 2.95 6.87 -12.75
N GLY A 22 1.65 6.86 -12.54
CA GLY A 22 1.04 6.47 -11.28
C GLY A 22 1.19 7.50 -10.15
N GLY A 23 1.91 8.62 -10.35
CA GLY A 23 2.21 9.61 -9.31
C GLY A 23 2.90 8.99 -8.10
N MET A 24 3.78 8.01 -8.33
CA MET A 24 4.38 7.18 -7.29
C MET A 24 5.58 7.83 -6.62
N LEU A 25 5.68 7.67 -5.30
CA LEU A 25 6.96 7.76 -4.60
C LEU A 25 7.66 6.41 -4.79
N SER A 26 8.32 6.25 -5.95
CA SER A 26 8.80 4.94 -6.41
C SER A 26 9.99 4.42 -5.60
N GLN A 27 10.74 5.30 -4.96
CA GLN A 27 11.77 4.92 -4.01
C GLN A 27 12.05 6.03 -2.98
N LEU A 28 12.34 5.61 -1.77
CA LEU A 28 12.86 6.44 -0.69
C LEU A 28 14.16 5.81 -0.19
N TYR A 29 15.19 6.62 -0.04
CA TYR A 29 16.48 6.20 0.48
C TYR A 29 16.79 6.94 1.78
N ALA A 30 17.21 6.20 2.80
CA ALA A 30 17.85 6.76 3.98
C ALA A 30 19.37 6.70 3.81
N ILE A 31 20.04 7.82 4.02
CA ILE A 31 21.49 7.97 3.91
C ILE A 31 22.06 8.00 5.33
N LYS A 32 22.90 7.01 5.66
CA LYS A 32 23.55 6.89 6.97
C LYS A 32 25.04 6.71 6.78
N GLY A 33 25.81 7.78 6.98
CA GLY A 33 27.23 7.81 6.63
C GLY A 33 27.43 7.51 5.16
N GLU A 34 28.18 6.46 4.82
CA GLU A 34 28.41 6.00 3.45
C GLU A 34 27.33 5.02 2.94
N SER A 35 26.42 4.58 3.81
CA SER A 35 25.38 3.61 3.46
C SER A 35 24.13 4.28 2.91
N LYS A 36 23.58 3.70 1.84
CA LYS A 36 22.32 4.10 1.21
C LYS A 36 21.32 2.95 1.30
N HIS A 37 20.29 3.12 2.13
CA HIS A 37 19.29 2.11 2.42
C HIS A 37 18.01 2.38 1.63
N ALA A 38 17.66 1.51 0.71
CA ALA A 38 16.37 1.54 0.03
C ALA A 38 15.26 1.10 1.00
N ILE A 39 14.22 1.92 1.11
CA ILE A 39 13.10 1.72 2.03
C ILE A 39 11.96 0.96 1.36
N PHE A 40 11.68 1.25 0.09
CA PHE A 40 10.57 0.64 -0.63
C PHE A 40 10.97 -0.55 -1.48
N HIS A 41 10.00 -1.43 -1.68
CA HIS A 41 10.09 -2.53 -2.64
C HIS A 41 9.93 -2.03 -4.07
N GLN A 42 10.62 -2.70 -4.97
CA GLN A 42 10.44 -2.57 -6.42
C GLN A 42 10.16 -3.95 -7.00
N ALA A 43 9.14 -4.06 -7.81
CA ALA A 43 8.78 -5.34 -8.42
C ALA A 43 9.94 -5.93 -9.23
N PRO A 44 10.23 -7.23 -9.11
CA PRO A 44 11.41 -7.86 -9.72
C PRO A 44 11.50 -7.65 -11.24
N TRP A 45 10.37 -7.66 -11.94
CA TRP A 45 10.30 -7.52 -13.39
C TRP A 45 10.62 -6.12 -13.92
N LEU A 46 10.65 -5.09 -13.08
CA LEU A 46 11.02 -3.73 -13.52
C LEU A 46 12.44 -3.66 -14.03
N LYS A 47 13.33 -4.49 -13.50
CA LYS A 47 14.73 -4.60 -13.97
C LYS A 47 14.87 -5.34 -15.31
N GLU A 48 13.88 -6.13 -15.66
CA GLU A 48 13.87 -6.98 -16.85
C GLU A 48 13.17 -6.32 -18.04
N ASN A 49 12.63 -5.08 -17.87
CA ASN A 49 11.86 -4.32 -18.87
C ASN A 49 10.65 -5.11 -19.45
N TYR A 50 10.10 -6.04 -18.69
CA TYR A 50 9.06 -6.96 -19.13
C TYR A 50 7.75 -6.28 -19.59
N TYR A 51 7.46 -5.08 -19.05
CA TYR A 51 6.22 -4.35 -19.31
C TYR A 51 6.40 -3.06 -20.12
N GLN A 52 7.52 -2.85 -20.79
CA GLN A 52 7.82 -1.59 -21.52
C GLN A 52 6.70 -1.12 -22.48
N ASP A 53 5.85 -2.04 -22.94
CA ASP A 53 4.78 -1.77 -23.89
C ASP A 53 3.37 -1.94 -23.28
N LYS A 54 3.26 -2.16 -21.98
CA LYS A 54 1.99 -2.40 -21.29
C LYS A 54 1.74 -1.29 -20.27
N ALA A 55 1.02 -0.27 -20.66
CA ALA A 55 0.63 0.83 -19.75
C ALA A 55 -0.10 0.33 -18.50
N GLY A 56 0.10 1.00 -17.38
CA GLY A 56 -0.62 0.79 -16.14
C GLY A 56 0.25 0.44 -14.93
N LEU A 57 -0.39 0.14 -13.81
CA LEU A 57 0.24 -0.09 -12.52
C LEU A 57 1.42 -1.09 -12.57
N MET A 58 1.25 -2.19 -13.32
CA MET A 58 2.26 -3.26 -13.36
C MET A 58 3.57 -2.83 -14.04
N GLU A 59 3.54 -1.81 -14.90
CA GLU A 59 4.73 -1.24 -15.54
C GLU A 59 5.62 -0.47 -14.54
N HIS A 60 5.01 0.02 -13.45
CA HIS A 60 5.66 0.91 -12.49
C HIS A 60 5.64 0.40 -11.04
N LEU A 61 5.11 -0.79 -10.77
CA LEU A 61 4.84 -1.29 -9.42
C LEU A 61 6.06 -1.18 -8.50
N SER A 62 6.15 -0.07 -7.81
CA SER A 62 7.26 0.24 -6.92
C SER A 62 6.86 1.29 -5.89
N GLY A 63 7.46 1.19 -4.70
CA GLY A 63 7.32 2.24 -3.69
C GLY A 63 5.95 2.34 -3.07
N GLU A 64 5.34 3.50 -3.24
CA GLU A 64 4.10 3.88 -2.59
C GLU A 64 3.26 4.75 -3.53
N TRP A 65 1.95 4.54 -3.56
CA TRP A 65 1.01 5.30 -4.38
C TRP A 65 -0.37 5.48 -3.74
N ALA A 66 -1.12 6.46 -4.24
CA ALA A 66 -2.50 6.70 -3.85
C ALA A 66 -3.45 5.78 -4.61
N CYS A 67 -4.40 5.20 -3.89
CA CYS A 67 -5.46 4.33 -4.43
C CYS A 67 -6.82 5.01 -4.26
N VAL A 68 -7.35 5.59 -5.33
CA VAL A 68 -8.65 6.30 -5.31
C VAL A 68 -9.39 6.06 -6.64
N PRO A 69 -10.45 5.22 -6.67
CA PRO A 69 -10.88 4.32 -5.59
C PRO A 69 -9.89 3.21 -5.30
N PHE A 70 -9.92 2.68 -4.06
CA PHE A 70 -9.09 1.55 -3.66
C PHE A 70 -9.72 0.21 -4.11
N GLY A 71 -8.86 -0.74 -4.50
CA GLY A 71 -9.20 -2.14 -4.71
C GLY A 71 -9.50 -2.52 -6.16
N PHE A 72 -9.79 -3.82 -6.36
CA PHE A 72 -10.15 -4.39 -7.67
C PHE A 72 -11.60 -4.13 -8.00
N VAL A 73 -11.89 -3.91 -9.28
CA VAL A 73 -13.19 -3.53 -9.81
C VAL A 73 -13.61 -4.48 -10.93
N ASN A 74 -14.87 -4.90 -10.90
CA ASN A 74 -15.51 -5.69 -11.97
C ASN A 74 -16.80 -5.02 -12.50
N SER A 75 -17.07 -3.74 -12.20
CA SER A 75 -18.30 -3.05 -12.59
C SER A 75 -18.08 -1.76 -13.37
N ASP A 76 -19.10 -1.38 -14.16
CA ASP A 76 -19.16 -0.17 -14.97
C ASP A 76 -19.85 0.99 -14.21
N SER A 77 -19.43 1.29 -12.99
CA SER A 77 -19.93 2.47 -12.28
C SER A 77 -19.18 3.74 -12.67
N SER A 78 -19.81 4.92 -12.52
CA SER A 78 -19.15 6.20 -12.75
C SER A 78 -17.97 6.48 -11.81
N LEU A 79 -17.91 5.78 -10.67
CA LEU A 79 -16.78 5.81 -9.74
C LEU A 79 -15.61 4.94 -10.22
N PHE A 80 -15.90 3.86 -10.95
CA PHE A 80 -14.95 2.82 -11.33
C PHE A 80 -14.72 2.74 -12.85
N LEU A 81 -14.71 3.87 -13.54
CA LEU A 81 -14.40 3.88 -14.96
C LEU A 81 -13.08 3.18 -15.26
N ALA A 82 -13.09 2.43 -16.35
CA ALA A 82 -11.93 1.78 -16.95
C ALA A 82 -11.37 0.53 -16.23
N ASN A 83 -12.11 -0.08 -15.30
CA ASN A 83 -11.66 -1.35 -14.68
C ASN A 83 -10.18 -1.33 -14.28
N ALA A 84 -9.77 -0.27 -13.59
CA ALA A 84 -8.40 -0.03 -13.18
C ALA A 84 -8.20 -0.44 -11.71
N PRO A 85 -7.53 -1.55 -11.41
CA PRO A 85 -7.20 -1.94 -10.04
C PRO A 85 -6.54 -0.80 -9.29
N HIS A 86 -7.01 -0.52 -8.06
CA HIS A 86 -6.55 0.59 -7.21
C HIS A 86 -6.76 2.01 -7.79
N GLY A 87 -7.66 2.14 -8.79
CA GLY A 87 -8.09 3.41 -9.35
C GLY A 87 -7.24 3.92 -10.53
N LEU A 88 -7.83 4.80 -11.33
CA LEU A 88 -7.17 5.39 -12.49
C LEU A 88 -5.85 6.13 -12.18
N PRO A 89 -5.72 6.83 -11.04
CA PRO A 89 -4.50 7.59 -10.75
C PRO A 89 -3.22 6.78 -10.82
N CYS A 90 -3.21 5.54 -10.28
CA CYS A 90 -2.01 4.70 -10.31
C CYS A 90 -1.70 4.06 -11.68
N HIS A 91 -2.59 4.22 -12.67
CA HIS A 91 -2.42 3.78 -14.06
C HIS A 91 -2.15 4.92 -15.05
N SER A 92 -2.06 6.15 -14.55
CA SER A 92 -2.05 7.35 -15.39
C SER A 92 -0.83 8.21 -15.11
N THR A 93 -0.45 9.03 -16.09
CA THR A 93 0.60 10.02 -15.89
C THR A 93 0.04 11.25 -15.20
N TRP A 94 0.71 11.72 -14.16
CA TRP A 94 0.38 12.91 -13.39
C TRP A 94 1.15 14.11 -13.91
N SER A 95 0.60 15.31 -13.71
CA SER A 95 1.25 16.57 -14.02
C SER A 95 1.91 17.17 -12.77
N VAL A 96 3.06 17.80 -12.96
CA VAL A 96 3.70 18.57 -11.88
C VAL A 96 2.97 19.89 -11.73
N LYS A 97 2.40 20.13 -10.54
CA LYS A 97 1.79 21.41 -10.17
C LYS A 97 2.82 22.38 -9.58
N GLU A 98 3.71 21.84 -8.74
CA GLU A 98 4.75 22.62 -8.06
C GLU A 98 5.95 21.74 -7.73
N LEU A 99 7.14 22.26 -7.90
CA LEU A 99 8.39 21.69 -7.43
C LEU A 99 9.19 22.79 -6.72
N SER A 100 9.56 22.58 -5.44
CA SER A 100 10.35 23.53 -4.70
C SER A 100 11.75 23.73 -5.30
N GLU A 101 12.33 24.91 -5.17
CA GLU A 101 13.66 25.23 -5.69
C GLU A 101 14.76 24.35 -5.09
N ASP A 102 14.63 24.03 -3.79
CA ASP A 102 15.54 23.14 -3.06
C ASP A 102 15.30 21.64 -3.33
N LYS A 103 14.29 21.32 -4.14
CA LYS A 103 13.88 19.93 -4.47
C LYS A 103 13.54 19.08 -3.25
N SER A 104 13.11 19.67 -2.16
CA SER A 104 12.63 18.93 -0.98
C SER A 104 11.16 18.59 -1.06
N LYS A 105 10.40 19.23 -1.96
CA LYS A 105 8.94 19.09 -2.06
C LYS A 105 8.45 19.13 -3.49
N ILE A 106 7.48 18.25 -3.79
CA ILE A 106 6.73 18.27 -5.06
C ILE A 106 5.24 18.14 -4.79
N THR A 107 4.43 18.83 -5.60
CA THR A 107 2.99 18.65 -5.68
C THR A 107 2.62 18.20 -7.10
N LEU A 108 1.94 17.07 -7.19
CA LEU A 108 1.42 16.49 -8.42
C LEU A 108 -0.09 16.64 -8.46
N VAL A 109 -0.66 16.63 -9.68
CA VAL A 109 -2.10 16.67 -9.91
C VAL A 109 -2.48 15.65 -10.99
N TYR A 110 -3.61 14.97 -10.77
CA TYR A 110 -4.28 14.13 -11.74
C TYR A 110 -5.74 14.53 -11.84
N ASP A 111 -6.23 14.77 -13.06
CA ASP A 111 -7.64 15.03 -13.36
C ASP A 111 -8.31 13.77 -13.87
N TYR A 112 -9.42 13.38 -13.23
CA TYR A 112 -10.20 12.23 -13.67
C TYR A 112 -10.90 12.51 -15.01
N PRO A 113 -11.11 11.48 -15.85
CA PRO A 113 -11.77 11.65 -17.12
C PRO A 113 -13.22 12.14 -16.94
N LYS A 114 -13.72 12.85 -17.96
CA LYS A 114 -15.10 13.34 -17.98
C LYS A 114 -16.09 12.19 -17.76
N GLY A 115 -17.03 12.40 -16.84
CA GLY A 115 -18.06 11.41 -16.49
C GLY A 115 -17.72 10.60 -15.24
N ASN A 116 -16.49 10.72 -14.70
CA ASN A 116 -16.15 10.18 -13.38
C ASN A 116 -16.78 11.05 -12.28
N ASP A 117 -17.19 10.44 -11.18
CA ASP A 117 -17.71 11.15 -10.01
C ASP A 117 -16.64 11.97 -9.30
N LEU A 118 -15.38 11.50 -9.37
CA LEU A 118 -14.21 12.21 -8.90
C LEU A 118 -13.73 13.21 -9.95
N LYS A 119 -13.28 14.37 -9.50
CA LYS A 119 -12.81 15.45 -10.36
C LYS A 119 -11.29 15.46 -10.50
N SER A 120 -10.62 15.54 -9.38
CA SER A 120 -9.16 15.60 -9.35
C SER A 120 -8.61 15.07 -8.03
N ILE A 121 -7.36 14.68 -8.07
CA ILE A 121 -6.55 14.37 -6.89
C ILE A 121 -5.24 15.15 -6.99
N GLU A 122 -4.87 15.83 -5.91
CA GLU A 122 -3.56 16.44 -5.75
C GLU A 122 -2.76 15.62 -4.74
N ARG A 123 -1.47 15.46 -4.97
CA ARG A 123 -0.58 14.75 -4.10
C ARG A 123 0.68 15.57 -3.82
N THR A 124 0.99 15.80 -2.55
CA THR A 124 2.21 16.46 -2.11
C THR A 124 3.12 15.44 -1.42
N ILE A 125 4.38 15.44 -1.83
CA ILE A 125 5.47 14.65 -1.24
C ILE A 125 6.51 15.66 -0.76
N GLU A 126 6.81 15.66 0.55
CA GLU A 126 7.76 16.60 1.17
C GLU A 126 8.74 15.84 2.06
N LEU A 127 10.04 15.99 1.79
CA LEU A 127 11.11 15.36 2.56
C LEU A 127 11.51 16.24 3.75
N GLY A 128 11.32 15.74 4.96
CA GLY A 128 12.02 16.17 6.15
C GLY A 128 13.39 15.51 6.25
N GLU A 129 14.05 15.62 7.40
CA GLU A 129 15.39 15.04 7.60
C GLU A 129 15.36 13.56 7.97
N ASP A 130 14.30 13.12 8.65
CA ASP A 130 14.10 11.76 9.12
C ASP A 130 12.81 11.12 8.64
N ARG A 131 12.00 11.85 7.87
CA ARG A 131 10.69 11.39 7.39
C ARG A 131 10.25 12.04 6.09
N VAL A 132 9.33 11.38 5.41
CA VAL A 132 8.58 11.95 4.31
C VAL A 132 7.14 12.20 4.75
N TYR A 133 6.65 13.42 4.47
CA TYR A 133 5.25 13.79 4.64
C TYR A 133 4.52 13.61 3.32
N LEU A 134 3.39 12.96 3.38
CA LEU A 134 2.58 12.58 2.22
C LEU A 134 1.15 13.07 2.44
N ILE A 135 0.67 13.90 1.51
CA ILE A 135 -0.66 14.48 1.59
C ILE A 135 -1.32 14.30 0.24
N PHE A 136 -2.56 13.84 0.21
CA PHE A 136 -3.37 14.00 -0.98
C PHE A 136 -4.74 14.58 -0.65
N SER A 137 -5.26 15.34 -1.61
CA SER A 137 -6.52 16.06 -1.53
C SER A 137 -7.38 15.69 -2.75
N ILE A 138 -8.59 15.20 -2.47
CA ILE A 138 -9.51 14.69 -3.47
C ILE A 138 -10.68 15.65 -3.58
N ILE A 139 -11.06 15.99 -4.83
CA ILE A 139 -12.25 16.76 -5.14
C ILE A 139 -13.19 15.89 -5.97
N ALA A 140 -14.47 15.84 -5.60
CA ALA A 140 -15.52 15.18 -6.34
C ALA A 140 -16.39 16.19 -7.13
N HIS A 141 -16.98 15.73 -8.26
CA HIS A 141 -17.94 16.53 -9.01
C HIS A 141 -19.30 16.62 -8.32
N LYS A 142 -19.71 15.55 -7.65
CA LYS A 142 -20.95 15.41 -6.90
C LYS A 142 -20.72 14.72 -5.56
N ASP A 143 -21.68 14.81 -4.64
CA ASP A 143 -21.63 14.03 -3.41
C ASP A 143 -21.57 12.55 -3.74
N CYS A 144 -20.56 11.86 -3.20
CA CYS A 144 -20.37 10.42 -3.39
C CYS A 144 -19.60 9.82 -2.20
N ALA A 145 -19.47 8.50 -2.19
CA ALA A 145 -18.61 7.80 -1.25
C ALA A 145 -17.68 6.87 -2.02
N ALA A 146 -16.40 6.88 -1.69
CA ALA A 146 -15.39 6.08 -2.37
C ALA A 146 -14.53 5.30 -1.39
N PRO A 147 -14.22 4.01 -1.66
CA PRO A 147 -13.12 3.36 -0.98
C PRO A 147 -11.82 4.04 -1.37
N MET A 148 -10.94 4.29 -0.41
CA MET A 148 -9.66 4.92 -0.69
C MET A 148 -8.58 4.52 0.29
N GLY A 149 -7.34 4.71 -0.10
CA GLY A 149 -6.20 4.45 0.75
C GLY A 149 -4.88 4.72 0.05
N VAL A 150 -3.83 4.20 0.65
CA VAL A 150 -2.46 4.24 0.15
C VAL A 150 -1.87 2.85 0.14
N HIS A 151 -0.91 2.63 -0.74
CA HIS A 151 -0.33 1.31 -0.96
C HIS A 151 1.22 1.35 -0.87
N PRO A 152 1.79 1.64 0.31
CA PRO A 152 3.21 1.50 0.51
C PRO A 152 3.61 0.02 0.56
N VAL A 153 4.66 -0.32 -0.20
CA VAL A 153 5.18 -1.67 -0.32
C VAL A 153 6.63 -1.71 0.14
N PHE A 154 6.90 -2.58 1.11
CA PHE A 154 8.20 -2.71 1.75
C PHE A 154 8.87 -4.05 1.41
N PRO A 155 10.20 -4.08 1.17
CA PRO A 155 10.91 -5.31 0.90
C PRO A 155 10.97 -6.18 2.16
N THR A 156 10.71 -7.47 2.00
CA THR A 156 10.85 -8.47 3.07
C THR A 156 11.91 -9.52 2.75
N GLN A 157 12.63 -9.36 1.63
CA GLN A 157 13.71 -10.27 1.25
C GLN A 157 14.84 -10.25 2.29
N GLY A 158 15.26 -11.43 2.73
CA GLY A 158 16.29 -11.62 3.75
C GLY A 158 16.25 -13.04 4.29
N GLU A 159 16.82 -13.24 5.46
CA GLU A 159 16.70 -14.49 6.20
C GLU A 159 15.27 -14.65 6.76
N ASP A 160 14.84 -15.89 6.95
CA ASP A 160 13.49 -16.20 7.45
C ASP A 160 13.25 -15.49 8.80
N ASN A 161 12.08 -14.83 8.90
CA ASN A 161 11.62 -14.13 10.11
C ASN A 161 12.53 -12.97 10.59
N GLU A 162 13.38 -12.41 9.74
CA GLU A 162 14.32 -11.34 10.10
C GLU A 162 13.65 -9.98 10.27
N LEU A 163 12.64 -9.66 9.43
CA LEU A 163 11.86 -8.44 9.54
C LEU A 163 10.77 -8.63 10.60
N GLU A 164 10.70 -7.70 11.55
CA GLU A 164 9.65 -7.64 12.56
C GLU A 164 8.65 -6.52 12.22
N LEU A 165 7.35 -6.86 12.18
CA LEU A 165 6.24 -5.94 12.04
C LEU A 165 5.52 -5.76 13.37
N GLU A 166 5.39 -4.51 13.80
CA GLU A 166 4.52 -4.12 14.91
C GLU A 166 3.37 -3.27 14.39
N ILE A 167 2.15 -3.69 14.64
CA ILE A 167 0.94 -2.93 14.38
C ILE A 167 -0.06 -3.27 15.47
N ALA A 168 -0.45 -2.26 16.23
CA ALA A 168 -1.44 -2.42 17.29
C ALA A 168 -2.84 -2.12 16.76
N GLY A 169 -3.84 -2.89 17.21
CA GLY A 169 -5.24 -2.73 16.83
C GLY A 169 -6.10 -3.87 17.36
N ASP A 170 -7.41 -3.77 17.14
CA ASP A 170 -8.41 -4.69 17.66
C ASP A 170 -8.89 -5.67 16.58
N GLY A 171 -8.27 -6.85 16.53
CA GLY A 171 -8.73 -7.92 15.68
C GLY A 171 -8.41 -7.73 14.19
N MET A 172 -8.48 -8.84 13.47
CA MET A 172 -8.17 -8.92 12.06
C MET A 172 -9.20 -9.77 11.33
N VAL A 173 -9.43 -9.45 10.06
CA VAL A 173 -10.32 -10.24 9.21
C VAL A 173 -9.57 -10.65 7.96
N TYR A 174 -9.45 -11.97 7.73
CA TYR A 174 -9.02 -12.49 6.45
C TYR A 174 -10.21 -12.50 5.49
N GLY A 175 -10.10 -11.77 4.39
CA GLY A 175 -11.23 -11.54 3.50
C GLY A 175 -11.46 -12.59 2.44
N ILE A 176 -10.44 -12.82 1.66
CA ILE A 176 -10.53 -13.68 0.47
C ILE A 176 -9.25 -14.52 0.33
N GLU A 177 -9.35 -15.58 -0.46
CA GLU A 177 -8.17 -16.31 -0.92
C GLU A 177 -7.43 -15.42 -1.94
N CYS A 178 -6.27 -14.87 -1.54
CA CYS A 178 -5.48 -13.97 -2.37
C CYS A 178 -5.00 -14.65 -3.65
N GLU A 179 -4.55 -15.90 -3.52
CA GLU A 179 -4.07 -16.71 -4.63
C GLU A 179 -4.46 -18.18 -4.42
N PRO A 180 -5.36 -18.74 -5.25
CA PRO A 180 -5.80 -20.13 -5.14
C PRO A 180 -4.65 -21.12 -5.05
N LYS A 181 -4.71 -22.06 -4.10
CA LYS A 181 -3.70 -23.10 -3.81
C LYS A 181 -2.37 -22.59 -3.26
N VAL A 182 -2.22 -21.28 -3.09
CA VAL A 182 -1.01 -20.64 -2.54
C VAL A 182 -1.31 -20.02 -1.18
N SER A 183 -2.46 -19.36 -1.04
CA SER A 183 -2.95 -18.84 0.25
C SER A 183 -3.19 -19.98 1.23
N ARG A 184 -2.73 -19.80 2.45
CA ARG A 184 -2.69 -20.81 3.52
C ARG A 184 -3.62 -20.50 4.68
N LEU A 185 -4.02 -19.23 4.81
CA LEU A 185 -4.89 -18.75 5.88
C LEU A 185 -6.33 -19.24 5.70
N VAL A 186 -7.06 -19.37 6.80
CA VAL A 186 -8.50 -19.68 6.76
C VAL A 186 -9.26 -18.47 6.23
N VAL A 187 -9.95 -18.64 5.11
CA VAL A 187 -10.76 -17.59 4.48
C VAL A 187 -11.93 -17.18 5.39
N GLY A 188 -12.11 -15.87 5.57
CA GLY A 188 -13.18 -15.32 6.38
C GLY A 188 -12.99 -15.47 7.90
N ALA A 189 -11.85 -16.00 8.36
CA ALA A 189 -11.57 -16.10 9.78
C ALA A 189 -11.36 -14.70 10.39
N HIS A 190 -11.99 -14.47 11.54
CA HIS A 190 -11.72 -13.33 12.41
C HIS A 190 -10.84 -13.79 13.57
N PHE A 191 -9.80 -13.01 13.89
CA PHE A 191 -8.82 -13.35 14.95
C PHE A 191 -8.25 -12.08 15.59
N ASP A 192 -7.72 -12.24 16.80
CA ASP A 192 -7.42 -11.10 17.69
C ASP A 192 -5.97 -10.62 17.62
N ALA A 193 -5.07 -11.36 16.95
CA ALA A 193 -3.65 -11.00 16.90
C ALA A 193 -2.98 -11.42 15.59
N LEU A 194 -2.17 -10.53 15.04
CA LEU A 194 -1.34 -10.80 13.85
C LEU A 194 -0.35 -11.95 14.07
N SER A 195 0.07 -12.17 15.31
CA SER A 195 0.98 -13.27 15.69
C SER A 195 0.33 -14.66 15.69
N ALA A 196 -0.99 -14.77 15.46
CA ALA A 196 -1.74 -16.02 15.56
C ALA A 196 -2.84 -16.12 14.50
N ILE A 197 -2.48 -15.97 13.21
CA ILE A 197 -3.42 -16.05 12.09
C ILE A 197 -3.75 -17.52 11.79
N PRO A 198 -5.03 -17.95 11.81
CA PRO A 198 -5.40 -19.34 11.60
C PRO A 198 -5.01 -19.88 10.21
N LEU A 199 -4.35 -21.04 10.19
CA LEU A 199 -4.02 -21.77 8.98
C LEU A 199 -5.11 -22.81 8.65
N GLN A 200 -5.33 -23.05 7.35
CA GLN A 200 -6.14 -24.17 6.90
C GLN A 200 -5.50 -25.49 7.37
N GLU A 201 -6.31 -26.52 7.68
CA GLU A 201 -5.88 -27.77 8.31
C GLU A 201 -4.71 -28.47 7.59
N GLN A 202 -4.71 -28.47 6.26
CA GLN A 202 -3.64 -29.08 5.45
C GLN A 202 -2.29 -28.36 5.57
N TYR A 203 -2.27 -27.16 6.14
CA TYR A 203 -1.06 -26.34 6.34
C TYR A 203 -0.64 -26.23 7.81
N HIS A 204 -1.30 -26.97 8.71
CA HIS A 204 -0.80 -27.06 10.09
C HIS A 204 0.63 -27.60 10.10
N ASN A 205 1.41 -27.17 11.07
CA ASN A 205 2.82 -27.56 11.27
C ASN A 205 3.83 -26.97 10.25
N LEU A 206 3.46 -26.01 9.42
CA LEU A 206 4.42 -25.33 8.55
C LEU A 206 5.52 -24.61 9.34
N ASP A 207 5.15 -24.01 10.48
CA ASP A 207 6.06 -23.26 11.39
C ASP A 207 6.34 -24.07 12.68
N GLY A 208 6.34 -25.42 12.60
CA GLY A 208 6.69 -26.29 13.70
C GLY A 208 5.55 -26.53 14.72
N ASN A 209 4.67 -27.48 14.47
CA ASN A 209 3.56 -27.91 15.34
C ASN A 209 2.52 -26.82 15.69
N SER A 210 2.28 -25.88 14.79
CA SER A 210 1.31 -24.79 14.96
C SER A 210 0.16 -24.88 13.97
N SER A 211 -1.05 -24.53 14.41
CA SER A 211 -2.22 -24.31 13.57
C SER A 211 -2.38 -22.84 13.14
N VAL A 212 -1.39 -22.01 13.45
CA VAL A 212 -1.40 -20.58 13.15
C VAL A 212 -0.11 -20.14 12.47
N MET A 213 -0.17 -19.05 11.72
CA MET A 213 0.98 -18.33 11.17
C MET A 213 1.24 -17.10 12.02
N ASP A 214 2.49 -16.85 12.35
CA ASP A 214 2.92 -15.57 12.90
C ASP A 214 3.13 -14.55 11.76
N GLY A 215 2.19 -13.62 11.58
CA GLY A 215 2.28 -12.55 10.58
C GLY A 215 3.16 -11.36 11.00
N THR A 216 3.75 -11.39 12.20
CA THR A 216 4.61 -10.31 12.70
C THR A 216 6.07 -10.46 12.30
N HIS A 217 6.49 -11.61 11.80
CA HIS A 217 7.85 -11.89 11.36
C HIS A 217 7.88 -12.36 9.91
N LEU A 218 8.70 -11.74 9.07
CA LEU A 218 8.81 -12.00 7.62
C LEU A 218 10.29 -12.01 7.18
N PRO A 219 10.62 -12.62 6.01
CA PRO A 219 9.78 -13.49 5.19
C PRO A 219 9.47 -14.81 5.87
N LYS A 220 8.52 -15.57 5.33
CA LYS A 220 8.22 -16.91 5.81
C LYS A 220 9.13 -17.96 5.17
N PRO A 221 9.45 -19.09 5.84
CA PRO A 221 10.27 -20.16 5.28
C PRO A 221 9.55 -20.97 4.18
N TYR A 222 8.33 -20.60 3.81
CA TYR A 222 7.52 -21.24 2.78
C TYR A 222 6.86 -20.21 1.86
N HIS A 223 6.51 -20.63 0.64
CA HIS A 223 5.85 -19.76 -0.33
C HIS A 223 4.37 -19.56 0.03
N THR A 224 3.93 -18.30 0.06
CA THR A 224 2.53 -17.95 0.33
C THR A 224 2.18 -16.57 -0.26
N GLU A 225 0.89 -16.31 -0.43
CA GLU A 225 0.31 -15.00 -0.78
C GLU A 225 -0.91 -14.80 0.11
N GLU A 226 -0.87 -13.83 0.98
CA GLU A 226 -1.91 -13.61 1.97
C GLU A 226 -2.37 -12.16 1.99
N ILE A 227 -3.66 -11.95 2.21
CA ILE A 227 -4.27 -10.66 2.49
C ILE A 227 -4.96 -10.74 3.84
N VAL A 228 -4.56 -9.84 4.73
CA VAL A 228 -5.12 -9.69 6.07
C VAL A 228 -5.50 -8.24 6.30
N GLN A 229 -6.71 -7.97 6.76
CA GLN A 229 -7.14 -6.62 7.08
C GLN A 229 -7.33 -6.45 8.58
N MET A 230 -6.56 -5.55 9.17
CA MET A 230 -6.69 -5.15 10.56
C MET A 230 -7.77 -4.09 10.71
N LEU A 231 -8.72 -4.36 11.62
CA LEU A 231 -9.72 -3.39 12.04
C LEU A 231 -9.19 -2.56 13.22
N HIS A 232 -9.60 -1.29 13.28
CA HIS A 232 -9.26 -0.37 14.36
C HIS A 232 -7.75 -0.32 14.72
N PRO A 233 -6.83 -0.16 13.73
CA PRO A 233 -5.43 0.05 14.04
C PRO A 233 -5.24 1.39 14.77
N ASN A 234 -4.13 1.53 15.50
CA ASN A 234 -3.80 2.79 16.18
C ASN A 234 -3.35 3.92 15.24
N GLY A 235 -3.41 3.72 13.91
CA GLY A 235 -2.90 4.67 12.93
C GLY A 235 -1.39 4.63 12.79
N GLN A 236 -0.76 3.53 13.19
CA GLN A 236 0.69 3.35 13.09
C GLN A 236 1.07 1.89 12.85
N ALA A 237 2.07 1.69 11.98
CA ALA A 237 2.78 0.43 11.77
C ALA A 237 4.28 0.68 11.84
N VAL A 238 5.03 -0.26 12.42
CA VAL A 238 6.49 -0.18 12.58
C VAL A 238 7.14 -1.42 11.99
N LEU A 239 8.09 -1.21 11.08
CA LEU A 239 8.96 -2.24 10.52
C LEU A 239 10.36 -2.12 11.11
N LYS A 240 10.89 -3.21 11.65
CA LYS A 240 12.24 -3.28 12.22
C LYS A 240 13.11 -4.18 11.34
N TYR A 241 14.00 -3.56 10.59
CA TYR A 241 15.00 -4.24 9.75
C TYR A 241 16.27 -4.48 10.58
N LYS A 242 16.34 -5.60 11.29
CA LYS A 242 17.43 -5.90 12.23
C LYS A 242 18.80 -5.93 11.55
N ASN A 243 18.89 -6.52 10.35
CA ASN A 243 20.11 -6.60 9.55
C ASN A 243 20.61 -5.23 9.04
N LYS A 244 19.71 -4.26 8.93
CA LYS A 244 20.04 -2.90 8.46
C LYS A 244 20.19 -1.89 9.62
N GLY A 245 19.82 -2.29 10.85
CA GLY A 245 19.77 -1.39 12.00
C GLY A 245 18.78 -0.22 11.80
N ILE A 246 17.69 -0.45 11.07
CA ILE A 246 16.73 0.59 10.68
C ILE A 246 15.34 0.24 11.16
N LYS A 247 14.65 1.24 11.67
CA LYS A 247 13.23 1.23 11.97
C LYS A 247 12.50 2.17 11.01
N VAL A 248 11.45 1.67 10.35
CA VAL A 248 10.55 2.43 9.50
C VAL A 248 9.20 2.51 10.18
N THR A 249 8.67 3.71 10.39
CA THR A 249 7.38 3.94 11.03
C THR A 249 6.45 4.62 10.03
N LEU A 250 5.36 3.95 9.68
CA LEU A 250 4.25 4.51 8.91
C LEU A 250 3.18 5.00 9.90
N SER A 251 2.75 6.25 9.80
CA SER A 251 1.69 6.84 10.62
C SER A 251 0.64 7.52 9.74
N TRP A 252 -0.65 7.36 10.05
CA TRP A 252 -1.77 7.90 9.27
C TRP A 252 -2.94 8.36 10.12
N ASP A 253 -3.82 9.17 9.53
CA ASP A 253 -5.08 9.60 10.13
C ASP A 253 -6.10 8.46 10.14
N LYS A 254 -6.18 7.75 11.26
CA LYS A 254 -7.10 6.61 11.45
C LYS A 254 -8.58 6.98 11.51
N GLU A 255 -8.90 8.24 11.78
CA GLU A 255 -10.30 8.70 11.83
C GLU A 255 -10.90 8.77 10.42
N LEU A 256 -10.06 9.11 9.43
CA LEU A 256 -10.46 9.13 8.02
C LEU A 256 -10.28 7.75 7.37
N ILE A 257 -9.19 7.05 7.71
CA ILE A 257 -8.78 5.76 7.13
C ILE A 257 -8.67 4.72 8.26
N PRO A 258 -9.79 4.03 8.59
CA PRO A 258 -9.95 3.33 9.86
C PRO A 258 -9.37 1.91 9.90
N THR A 259 -8.85 1.40 8.79
CA THR A 259 -8.32 0.03 8.72
C THR A 259 -6.93 0.01 8.07
N CYS A 260 -6.25 -1.12 8.18
CA CYS A 260 -5.00 -1.38 7.49
C CYS A 260 -5.04 -2.78 6.85
N LEU A 261 -4.87 -2.84 5.54
CA LEU A 261 -4.71 -4.08 4.82
C LEU A 261 -3.21 -4.44 4.77
N LEU A 262 -2.91 -5.69 5.01
CA LEU A 262 -1.57 -6.26 4.90
C LEU A 262 -1.56 -7.26 3.74
N TRP A 263 -0.79 -6.95 2.70
CA TRP A 263 -0.52 -7.86 1.60
C TRP A 263 0.86 -8.51 1.80
N MET A 264 0.86 -9.80 2.13
CA MET A 264 2.07 -10.58 2.34
C MET A 264 2.37 -11.41 1.10
N SER A 265 3.26 -10.91 0.25
CA SER A 265 3.75 -11.64 -0.92
C SER A 265 5.07 -12.31 -0.57
N ASN A 266 5.09 -13.63 -0.53
CA ASN A 266 6.24 -14.43 -0.14
C ASN A 266 6.53 -15.51 -1.19
N TYR A 267 6.97 -15.07 -2.39
CA TYR A 267 7.31 -15.94 -3.52
C TYR A 267 6.15 -16.85 -3.99
N GLY A 268 4.90 -16.52 -3.67
CA GLY A 268 3.73 -17.35 -3.92
C GLY A 268 3.31 -17.44 -5.37
N ARG A 269 3.22 -16.27 -6.04
CA ARG A 269 2.77 -16.16 -7.42
C ARG A 269 3.82 -16.68 -8.40
N LYS A 270 3.55 -17.81 -9.08
CA LYS A 270 4.49 -18.45 -10.02
C LYS A 270 4.29 -18.03 -11.48
N PHE A 271 3.15 -17.43 -11.80
CA PHE A 271 2.82 -16.96 -13.16
C PHE A 271 3.49 -15.62 -13.49
N GLU A 272 3.50 -15.26 -14.76
CA GLU A 272 4.05 -13.99 -15.26
C GLU A 272 3.23 -12.79 -14.76
N PRO A 273 3.88 -11.69 -14.36
CA PRO A 273 5.33 -11.45 -14.38
C PRO A 273 6.04 -11.85 -13.07
N TRP A 274 5.29 -12.37 -12.11
CA TRP A 274 5.74 -12.64 -10.74
C TRP A 274 6.83 -13.72 -10.68
N GLN A 275 6.70 -14.79 -11.44
CA GLN A 275 7.66 -15.91 -11.60
C GLN A 275 8.20 -16.47 -10.28
N GLY A 276 7.47 -16.30 -9.16
CA GLY A 276 7.95 -16.70 -7.83
C GLY A 276 9.13 -15.87 -7.31
N LYS A 277 9.33 -14.65 -7.80
CA LYS A 277 10.45 -13.78 -7.42
C LYS A 277 10.05 -12.67 -6.44
N ASN A 278 8.74 -12.40 -6.28
CA ASN A 278 8.26 -11.30 -5.46
C ASN A 278 8.27 -11.65 -3.98
N CYS A 279 8.86 -10.76 -3.16
CA CYS A 279 8.91 -10.91 -1.72
C CYS A 279 8.79 -9.52 -1.06
N CYS A 280 7.61 -9.20 -0.57
CA CYS A 280 7.30 -7.89 -0.04
C CYS A 280 6.10 -7.91 0.92
N LEU A 281 5.93 -6.82 1.63
CA LEU A 281 4.78 -6.52 2.48
C LEU A 281 4.15 -5.19 2.05
N GLY A 282 2.91 -5.21 1.58
CA GLY A 282 2.05 -4.04 1.52
C GLY A 282 1.53 -3.74 2.93
N ILE A 283 1.70 -2.50 3.39
CA ILE A 283 1.06 -2.00 4.60
C ILE A 283 0.16 -0.86 4.14
N GLU A 284 -1.11 -1.14 3.99
CA GLU A 284 -2.04 -0.33 3.24
C GLU A 284 -3.13 0.23 4.15
N PRO A 285 -2.95 1.45 4.71
CA PRO A 285 -4.05 2.18 5.33
C PRO A 285 -5.18 2.38 4.34
N ILE A 286 -6.38 1.89 4.66
CA ILE A 286 -7.54 1.96 3.78
C ILE A 286 -8.85 2.25 4.52
N ALA A 287 -9.78 2.91 3.83
CA ALA A 287 -11.22 2.81 4.04
C ALA A 287 -11.76 1.93 2.92
N GLY A 288 -11.82 0.64 3.14
CA GLY A 288 -12.15 -0.38 2.16
C GLY A 288 -12.53 -1.70 2.81
N ALA A 289 -13.11 -2.60 2.02
CA ALA A 289 -13.34 -3.97 2.40
C ALA A 289 -12.40 -4.85 1.57
N TRP A 290 -11.31 -5.25 2.19
CA TRP A 290 -10.16 -5.91 1.56
C TRP A 290 -9.68 -5.11 0.35
N ASP A 291 -9.23 -5.74 -0.70
CA ASP A 291 -8.91 -5.14 -2.01
C ASP A 291 -10.08 -5.22 -3.00
N LEU A 292 -11.32 -5.28 -2.49
CA LEU A 292 -12.55 -5.43 -3.27
C LEU A 292 -13.36 -4.13 -3.29
N ALA A 293 -13.13 -3.28 -4.29
CA ALA A 293 -13.78 -1.98 -4.40
C ALA A 293 -15.31 -2.04 -4.40
N GLU A 294 -15.89 -3.03 -5.11
CA GLU A 294 -17.35 -3.21 -5.15
C GLU A 294 -17.96 -3.69 -3.83
N GLN A 295 -17.21 -4.47 -3.05
CA GLN A 295 -17.65 -4.88 -1.72
C GLN A 295 -17.59 -3.70 -0.76
N SER A 296 -16.60 -2.83 -0.92
CA SER A 296 -16.40 -1.66 -0.08
C SER A 296 -17.59 -0.70 -0.09
N ILE A 297 -18.30 -0.58 -1.21
CA ILE A 297 -19.48 0.29 -1.32
C ILE A 297 -20.79 -0.38 -0.85
N LYS A 298 -20.76 -1.67 -0.51
CA LYS A 298 -21.93 -2.40 0.00
C LYS A 298 -21.94 -2.37 1.52
N GLU A 299 -23.08 -1.97 2.10
CA GLU A 299 -23.24 -1.90 3.56
C GLU A 299 -23.25 -3.28 4.24
N ASP A 300 -23.43 -4.37 3.49
CA ASP A 300 -23.53 -5.72 4.05
C ASP A 300 -22.23 -6.51 4.04
N ASN A 301 -21.08 -5.90 3.66
CA ASN A 301 -19.78 -6.53 3.79
C ASN A 301 -19.38 -6.78 5.26
N ALA A 302 -18.46 -7.71 5.50
CA ALA A 302 -18.07 -8.13 6.84
C ALA A 302 -17.40 -7.00 7.66
N ILE A 303 -16.64 -6.11 7.01
CA ILE A 303 -15.97 -4.98 7.66
C ILE A 303 -17.00 -3.94 8.11
N ALA A 304 -17.96 -3.59 7.26
CA ALA A 304 -19.06 -2.68 7.60
C ALA A 304 -19.94 -3.26 8.73
N LYS A 305 -20.23 -4.57 8.71
CA LYS A 305 -20.96 -5.26 9.78
C LYS A 305 -20.21 -5.24 11.11
N ALA A 306 -18.91 -5.15 11.11
CA ALA A 306 -18.09 -4.94 12.30
C ALA A 306 -18.08 -3.46 12.78
N GLY A 307 -18.87 -2.58 12.14
CA GLY A 307 -19.00 -1.17 12.52
C GLY A 307 -17.88 -0.27 11.98
N VAL A 308 -17.11 -0.72 10.99
CA VAL A 308 -15.99 0.04 10.42
C VAL A 308 -16.34 0.58 9.04
N ALA A 309 -16.05 1.86 8.80
CA ALA A 309 -16.30 2.49 7.51
C ALA A 309 -15.42 1.88 6.41
N THR A 310 -16.04 1.52 5.28
CA THR A 310 -15.37 0.97 4.10
C THR A 310 -15.32 1.95 2.93
N THR A 311 -15.79 3.17 3.14
CA THR A 311 -15.73 4.28 2.19
C THR A 311 -15.55 5.60 2.93
N VAL A 312 -15.01 6.59 2.24
CA VAL A 312 -14.96 7.98 2.70
C VAL A 312 -16.01 8.80 1.95
N ALA A 313 -16.81 9.55 2.69
CA ALA A 313 -17.81 10.46 2.13
C ALA A 313 -17.13 11.70 1.55
N LEU A 314 -17.39 11.99 0.27
CA LEU A 314 -16.87 13.13 -0.47
C LEU A 314 -17.99 14.10 -0.79
N LYS A 315 -17.83 15.37 -0.42
CA LYS A 315 -18.76 16.44 -0.76
C LYS A 315 -18.36 17.12 -2.06
N ALA A 316 -19.35 17.40 -2.90
CA ALA A 316 -19.15 18.05 -4.20
C ALA A 316 -18.33 19.35 -4.06
N GLN A 317 -17.25 19.46 -4.84
CA GLN A 317 -16.35 20.63 -4.90
C GLN A 317 -15.67 20.99 -3.57
N VAL A 318 -15.74 20.14 -2.54
CA VAL A 318 -15.06 20.33 -1.26
C VAL A 318 -13.87 19.38 -1.19
N PRO A 319 -12.64 19.89 -1.00
CA PRO A 319 -11.47 19.02 -0.85
C PRO A 319 -11.57 18.12 0.39
N THR A 320 -11.36 16.82 0.21
CA THR A 320 -11.14 15.87 1.31
C THR A 320 -9.67 15.53 1.34
N THR A 321 -9.01 15.78 2.46
CA THR A 321 -7.55 15.66 2.58
C THR A 321 -7.18 14.53 3.52
N PHE A 322 -6.29 13.65 3.06
CA PHE A 322 -5.67 12.59 3.83
C PHE A 322 -4.17 12.87 4.01
N LYS A 323 -3.67 12.64 5.23
CA LYS A 323 -2.26 12.84 5.59
C LYS A 323 -1.70 11.59 6.21
N TYR A 324 -0.47 11.27 5.83
CA TYR A 324 0.33 10.20 6.43
C TYR A 324 1.81 10.54 6.32
N GLU A 325 2.63 9.83 7.07
CA GLU A 325 4.07 10.02 7.06
C GLU A 325 4.80 8.69 7.19
N ILE A 326 6.02 8.65 6.67
CA ILE A 326 6.92 7.52 6.84
C ILE A 326 8.21 8.07 7.43
N ALA A 327 8.49 7.73 8.69
CA ALA A 327 9.67 8.12 9.42
C ALA A 327 10.70 6.99 9.44
N ILE A 328 11.98 7.35 9.39
CA ILE A 328 13.10 6.43 9.43
C ILE A 328 14.00 6.80 10.61
N SER A 329 14.32 5.83 11.44
CA SER A 329 15.23 6.03 12.58
C SER A 329 16.16 4.83 12.76
N ASP A 330 17.12 4.94 13.66
CA ASP A 330 17.90 3.79 14.14
C ASP A 330 17.01 2.82 14.92
N LEU A 331 17.36 1.54 14.89
CA LEU A 331 16.68 0.46 15.59
C LEU A 331 17.00 0.49 17.07
#